data_18e1dfee35b9f47c11c8c5e3ba669c1d
#
_entry.id   18e1dfee35b9f47c11c8c5e3ba669c1d
#
_cell.length_a   1.000
_cell.length_b   1.000
_cell.length_c   1.000
_cell.angle_alpha   90.00
_cell.angle_beta   90.00
_cell.angle_gamma   90.00
#
_symmetry.space_group_name_H-M   'P 1'
#
loop_
_entity.id
_entity.type
_entity.pdbx_description
1 polymer ?
#
loop_
_entity_poly.entity_id
_entity_poly.type
_entity_poly.pdbx_seq_one_letter_code
_entity_poly.pdbx_strand_id
1 'polypeptide(L)'
;MNVVEQYNLTLKIEVLKEQSAETLARLCKLVDRSGTSDCIEVIKAYSHIVNTELYLATSINELEALKSDMAELESNIKESLAQISHGVSDEKCFKENSDVLDIEAYSSDDFDKALERTIDLLMFNKNISSAPHAVILGGQSGAGKTTIHRVKMVESKGDYIVIDGDTYRAQHPHFRALQEKYGVDSVEYTKMFAGKMVEAVIEKLSSLKYNLIIEGTLRSAAVPINTATLLKSKGYIVDFCLIATKPELSYLTTQLRYLEMLVVNPLQARATPKEHHDGIVKSLISNSNELEQSGLFESIQVYKRNLVQVYNSKQCTKPVGTIVENVLFGTWTQDETDLFNVGKAQELELRAKLP
;
A
#
# COMPACT_ATOMS: atom_id res chain seq x y z
N MET A 1 -6.53 21.00 -9.26
CA MET A 1 -7.41 19.86 -8.92
C MET A 1 -8.14 20.19 -7.63
N ASN A 2 -9.46 20.12 -7.62
CA ASN A 2 -10.25 20.36 -6.42
C ASN A 2 -10.21 19.14 -5.47
N VAL A 3 -10.73 19.30 -4.24
CA VAL A 3 -10.64 18.26 -3.18
C VAL A 3 -11.35 16.95 -3.59
N VAL A 4 -12.48 17.06 -4.30
CA VAL A 4 -13.25 15.88 -4.77
C VAL A 4 -12.50 15.15 -5.89
N GLU A 5 -11.93 15.86 -6.84
CA GLU A 5 -11.10 15.27 -7.90
C GLU A 5 -9.88 14.55 -7.33
N GLN A 6 -9.21 15.16 -6.36
CA GLN A 6 -8.08 14.56 -5.66
C GLN A 6 -8.48 13.29 -4.89
N TYR A 7 -9.63 13.32 -4.23
CA TYR A 7 -10.19 12.18 -3.53
C TYR A 7 -10.44 11.00 -4.47
N ASN A 8 -11.13 11.25 -5.59
CA ASN A 8 -11.47 10.25 -6.57
C ASN A 8 -10.22 9.64 -7.23
N LEU A 9 -9.26 10.49 -7.59
CA LEU A 9 -7.99 10.01 -8.15
C LEU A 9 -7.22 9.14 -7.16
N THR A 10 -7.14 9.55 -5.89
CA THR A 10 -6.45 8.76 -4.86
C THR A 10 -7.11 7.41 -4.62
N LEU A 11 -8.45 7.36 -4.55
CA LEU A 11 -9.18 6.10 -4.39
C LEU A 11 -8.91 5.13 -5.56
N LYS A 12 -8.94 5.63 -6.79
CA LYS A 12 -8.65 4.82 -7.99
C LYS A 12 -7.20 4.32 -8.02
N ILE A 13 -6.24 5.14 -7.58
CA ILE A 13 -4.84 4.71 -7.45
C ILE A 13 -4.74 3.57 -6.43
N GLU A 14 -5.40 3.67 -5.28
CA GLU A 14 -5.39 2.61 -4.26
C GLU A 14 -5.93 1.28 -4.83
N VAL A 15 -7.09 1.32 -5.49
CA VAL A 15 -7.71 0.12 -6.08
C VAL A 15 -6.81 -0.48 -7.17
N LEU A 16 -6.32 0.35 -8.10
CA LEU A 16 -5.47 -0.11 -9.21
C LEU A 16 -4.16 -0.71 -8.69
N LYS A 17 -3.55 -0.10 -7.68
CA LYS A 17 -2.32 -0.60 -7.06
C LYS A 17 -2.51 -1.98 -6.44
N GLU A 18 -3.60 -2.21 -5.71
CA GLU A 18 -3.89 -3.52 -5.12
C GLU A 18 -4.08 -4.61 -6.18
N GLN A 19 -4.82 -4.31 -7.25
CA GLN A 19 -5.02 -5.22 -8.38
C GLN A 19 -3.71 -5.54 -9.10
N SER A 20 -2.91 -4.50 -9.33
CA SER A 20 -1.64 -4.63 -10.04
C SER A 20 -0.59 -5.37 -9.23
N ALA A 21 -0.59 -5.28 -7.90
CA ALA A 21 0.31 -6.03 -7.03
C ALA A 21 0.11 -7.55 -7.16
N GLU A 22 -1.15 -8.01 -7.26
CA GLU A 22 -1.44 -9.43 -7.50
C GLU A 22 -1.00 -9.87 -8.89
N THR A 23 -1.30 -9.06 -9.93
CA THR A 23 -0.86 -9.34 -11.29
C THR A 23 0.66 -9.43 -11.37
N LEU A 24 1.37 -8.48 -10.77
CA LEU A 24 2.83 -8.49 -10.71
C LEU A 24 3.37 -9.76 -10.04
N ALA A 25 2.82 -10.14 -8.87
CA ALA A 25 3.22 -11.36 -8.18
C ALA A 25 3.00 -12.61 -9.02
N ARG A 26 1.89 -12.68 -9.77
CA ARG A 26 1.59 -13.77 -10.69
C ARG A 26 2.58 -13.83 -11.86
N LEU A 27 2.84 -12.70 -12.50
CA LEU A 27 3.80 -12.60 -13.60
C LEU A 27 5.21 -13.04 -13.18
N CYS A 28 5.66 -12.60 -12.00
CA CYS A 28 6.92 -13.03 -11.45
C CYS A 28 7.01 -14.55 -11.28
N LYS A 29 5.98 -15.18 -10.70
CA LYS A 29 5.94 -16.64 -10.53
C LYS A 29 5.97 -17.41 -11.85
N LEU A 30 5.34 -16.86 -12.90
CA LEU A 30 5.36 -17.47 -14.24
C LEU A 30 6.77 -17.40 -14.84
N VAL A 31 7.45 -16.27 -14.74
CA VAL A 31 8.81 -16.08 -15.27
C VAL A 31 9.82 -16.94 -14.50
N ASP A 32 9.72 -17.01 -13.17
CA ASP A 32 10.58 -17.89 -12.35
C ASP A 32 10.47 -19.35 -12.81
N ARG A 33 9.26 -19.82 -13.10
CA ARG A 33 9.02 -21.20 -13.56
C ARG A 33 9.54 -21.46 -14.98
N SER A 34 9.53 -20.47 -15.84
CA SER A 34 10.03 -20.59 -17.22
C SER A 34 11.53 -20.56 -17.33
N GLY A 35 12.23 -20.04 -16.31
CA GLY A 35 13.70 -19.83 -16.33
C GLY A 35 14.16 -18.79 -17.36
N THR A 36 13.26 -17.92 -17.85
CA THR A 36 13.52 -16.98 -18.93
C THR A 36 13.96 -15.63 -18.40
N SER A 37 15.13 -15.18 -18.83
CA SER A 37 15.64 -13.83 -18.51
C SER A 37 14.95 -12.73 -19.35
N ASP A 38 14.40 -13.05 -20.50
CA ASP A 38 13.91 -12.08 -21.48
C ASP A 38 12.71 -11.26 -20.99
N CYS A 39 11.92 -11.81 -20.07
CA CYS A 39 10.78 -11.12 -19.47
C CYS A 39 11.14 -10.24 -18.26
N ILE A 40 12.36 -10.32 -17.73
CA ILE A 40 12.75 -9.63 -16.49
C ILE A 40 12.63 -8.10 -16.64
N GLU A 41 13.10 -7.54 -17.75
CA GLU A 41 13.03 -6.09 -17.99
C GLU A 41 11.58 -5.60 -18.15
N VAL A 42 10.71 -6.41 -18.74
CA VAL A 42 9.28 -6.12 -18.89
C VAL A 42 8.59 -6.13 -17.51
N ILE A 43 8.94 -7.10 -16.65
CA ILE A 43 8.46 -7.15 -15.27
C ILE A 43 8.94 -5.95 -14.45
N LYS A 44 10.20 -5.53 -14.62
CA LYS A 44 10.74 -4.33 -13.98
C LYS A 44 9.99 -3.07 -14.42
N ALA A 45 9.68 -2.94 -15.71
CA ALA A 45 8.88 -1.83 -16.23
C ALA A 45 7.47 -1.82 -15.64
N TYR A 46 6.79 -2.97 -15.59
CA TYR A 46 5.49 -3.10 -14.93
C TYR A 46 5.57 -2.72 -13.44
N SER A 47 6.55 -3.25 -12.73
CA SER A 47 6.79 -2.92 -11.31
C SER A 47 7.05 -1.43 -11.09
N HIS A 48 7.77 -0.78 -12.00
CA HIS A 48 8.03 0.66 -11.93
C HIS A 48 6.74 1.48 -12.04
N ILE A 49 5.84 1.12 -12.95
CA ILE A 49 4.52 1.77 -13.03
C ILE A 49 3.78 1.62 -11.70
N VAL A 50 3.68 0.40 -11.17
CA VAL A 50 2.93 0.12 -9.91
C VAL A 50 3.52 0.85 -8.70
N ASN A 51 4.84 0.87 -8.57
CA ASN A 51 5.53 1.38 -7.38
C ASN A 51 5.95 2.85 -7.48
N THR A 52 5.82 3.48 -8.66
CA THR A 52 6.28 4.85 -8.87
C THR A 52 5.28 5.68 -9.68
N GLU A 53 5.00 5.32 -10.94
CA GLU A 53 4.23 6.15 -11.86
C GLU A 53 2.78 6.37 -11.40
N LEU A 54 2.14 5.35 -10.80
CA LEU A 54 0.78 5.49 -10.25
C LEU A 54 0.70 6.59 -9.20
N TYR A 55 1.74 6.80 -8.40
CA TYR A 55 1.77 7.88 -7.41
C TYR A 55 2.02 9.26 -8.03
N LEU A 56 2.66 9.31 -9.20
CA LEU A 56 2.95 10.54 -9.92
C LEU A 56 1.78 11.01 -10.81
N ALA A 57 0.81 10.14 -11.12
CA ALA A 57 -0.33 10.48 -11.93
C ALA A 57 -1.11 11.69 -11.38
N THR A 58 -1.37 12.68 -12.22
CA THR A 58 -2.03 13.94 -11.85
C THR A 58 -3.49 14.01 -12.26
N SER A 59 -3.97 13.07 -13.08
CA SER A 59 -5.33 13.02 -13.59
C SER A 59 -5.82 11.59 -13.80
N ILE A 60 -7.14 11.44 -13.90
CA ILE A 60 -7.77 10.15 -14.26
C ILE A 60 -7.32 9.68 -15.66
N ASN A 61 -7.14 10.60 -16.60
CA ASN A 61 -6.70 10.25 -17.95
C ASN A 61 -5.28 9.67 -17.96
N GLU A 62 -4.36 10.24 -17.18
CA GLU A 62 -3.03 9.66 -16.99
C GLU A 62 -3.09 8.28 -16.33
N LEU A 63 -3.97 8.10 -15.34
CA LEU A 63 -4.16 6.81 -14.68
C LEU A 63 -4.69 5.73 -15.64
N GLU A 64 -5.63 6.07 -16.53
CA GLU A 64 -6.13 5.14 -17.56
C GLU A 64 -5.05 4.84 -18.61
N ALA A 65 -4.19 5.79 -18.97
CA ALA A 65 -3.04 5.55 -19.83
C ALA A 65 -2.07 4.54 -19.19
N LEU A 66 -1.67 4.75 -17.93
CA LEU A 66 -0.81 3.81 -17.20
C LEU A 66 -1.43 2.42 -17.08
N LYS A 67 -2.74 2.33 -16.92
CA LYS A 67 -3.46 1.05 -16.92
C LYS A 67 -3.39 0.35 -18.27
N SER A 68 -3.46 1.10 -19.36
CA SER A 68 -3.29 0.56 -20.73
C SER A 68 -1.86 0.05 -20.94
N ASP A 69 -0.85 0.82 -20.50
CA ASP A 69 0.56 0.43 -20.60
C ASP A 69 0.83 -0.87 -19.79
N MET A 70 0.27 -0.98 -18.60
CA MET A 70 0.37 -2.21 -17.80
C MET A 70 -0.28 -3.42 -18.50
N ALA A 71 -1.42 -3.24 -19.15
CA ALA A 71 -2.09 -4.31 -19.90
C ALA A 71 -1.26 -4.77 -21.10
N GLU A 72 -0.60 -3.84 -21.81
CA GLU A 72 0.32 -4.16 -22.90
C GLU A 72 1.54 -4.94 -22.40
N LEU A 73 2.17 -4.49 -21.32
CA LEU A 73 3.30 -5.20 -20.70
C LEU A 73 2.91 -6.61 -20.25
N GLU A 74 1.72 -6.79 -19.66
CA GLU A 74 1.20 -8.11 -19.30
C GLU A 74 1.01 -9.01 -20.52
N SER A 75 0.47 -8.48 -21.64
CA SER A 75 0.32 -9.23 -22.91
C SER A 75 1.68 -9.67 -23.45
N ASN A 76 2.66 -8.77 -23.49
CA ASN A 76 4.00 -9.05 -23.96
C ASN A 76 4.69 -10.18 -23.18
N ILE A 77 4.52 -10.21 -21.85
CA ILE A 77 5.05 -11.29 -21.01
C ILE A 77 4.36 -12.62 -21.35
N LYS A 78 3.04 -12.62 -21.48
CA LYS A 78 2.27 -13.84 -21.80
C LYS A 78 2.65 -14.39 -23.17
N GLU A 79 2.79 -13.53 -24.17
CA GLU A 79 3.20 -13.91 -25.53
C GLU A 79 4.62 -14.50 -25.55
N SER A 80 5.57 -13.87 -24.86
CA SER A 80 6.93 -14.38 -24.72
C SER A 80 6.97 -15.76 -24.04
N LEU A 81 6.20 -15.93 -22.98
CA LEU A 81 6.09 -17.22 -22.28
C LEU A 81 5.41 -18.29 -23.16
N ALA A 82 4.41 -17.93 -23.97
CA ALA A 82 3.73 -18.87 -24.88
C ALA A 82 4.66 -19.37 -26.01
N GLN A 83 5.56 -18.51 -26.51
CA GLN A 83 6.56 -18.89 -27.52
C GLN A 83 7.58 -19.91 -27.00
N ILE A 84 7.90 -19.85 -25.71
CA ILE A 84 8.86 -20.77 -25.04
C ILE A 84 8.21 -22.10 -24.69
N SER A 85 6.93 -22.06 -24.28
CA SER A 85 6.16 -23.23 -23.88
C SER A 85 5.26 -23.72 -25.00
N HIS A 86 5.78 -24.48 -25.96
CA HIS A 86 4.92 -25.29 -26.83
C HIS A 86 4.13 -26.27 -25.96
N GLY A 87 3.02 -25.82 -25.33
CA GLY A 87 2.03 -26.69 -24.71
C GLY A 87 1.69 -26.54 -23.24
N VAL A 88 2.06 -25.46 -22.56
CA VAL A 88 1.59 -25.23 -21.19
C VAL A 88 0.42 -24.23 -21.23
N SER A 89 -0.82 -24.74 -21.19
CA SER A 89 -1.99 -23.88 -20.97
C SER A 89 -1.97 -23.33 -19.56
N ASP A 90 -2.37 -22.08 -19.37
CA ASP A 90 -2.50 -21.39 -18.05
C ASP A 90 -3.27 -22.23 -17.00
N GLU A 91 -4.24 -23.03 -17.47
CA GLU A 91 -5.04 -23.90 -16.59
C GLU A 91 -4.27 -25.10 -15.98
N LYS A 92 -3.19 -25.58 -16.63
CA LYS A 92 -2.37 -26.66 -16.07
C LYS A 92 -1.36 -26.19 -15.02
N CYS A 93 -1.00 -24.91 -15.04
CA CYS A 93 -0.09 -24.31 -14.03
C CYS A 93 -0.72 -24.23 -12.62
N PHE A 94 -2.04 -24.33 -12.48
CA PHE A 94 -2.77 -24.18 -11.22
C PHE A 94 -3.28 -25.50 -10.63
N LYS A 95 -3.15 -26.63 -11.34
CA LYS A 95 -3.39 -27.95 -10.72
C LYS A 95 -2.11 -28.38 -9.98
N GLU A 96 -1.91 -27.80 -8.81
CA GLU A 96 -1.01 -28.39 -7.83
C GLU A 96 -1.55 -29.74 -7.41
N ASN A 97 -0.66 -30.72 -7.29
CA ASN A 97 -0.98 -32.05 -6.79
C ASN A 97 -1.81 -31.94 -5.51
N SER A 98 -2.95 -32.60 -5.48
CA SER A 98 -3.92 -32.58 -4.38
C SER A 98 -3.51 -33.41 -3.15
N ASP A 99 -2.24 -33.56 -2.88
CA ASP A 99 -1.76 -34.10 -1.62
C ASP A 99 -1.70 -32.94 -0.61
N VAL A 100 -2.65 -32.96 0.32
CA VAL A 100 -2.88 -32.13 1.51
C VAL A 100 -1.67 -31.22 1.85
N LEU A 101 -1.40 -30.23 1.00
CA LEU A 101 -0.50 -29.13 1.33
C LEU A 101 -1.28 -28.21 2.27
N ASP A 102 -0.71 -27.94 3.44
CA ASP A 102 -1.19 -26.89 4.29
C ASP A 102 -0.97 -25.54 3.57
N ILE A 103 -2.00 -25.08 2.85
CA ILE A 103 -1.95 -23.85 2.05
C ILE A 103 -1.73 -22.59 2.92
N GLU A 104 -1.83 -22.70 4.24
CA GLU A 104 -1.55 -21.64 5.20
C GLU A 104 -0.06 -21.54 5.52
N ALA A 105 0.69 -22.62 5.31
CA ALA A 105 2.14 -22.69 5.53
C ALA A 105 2.93 -22.25 4.28
N TYR A 106 4.15 -21.83 4.51
CA TYR A 106 5.14 -21.54 3.46
C TYR A 106 6.56 -21.92 3.96
N SER A 107 7.42 -22.31 3.04
CA SER A 107 8.81 -22.62 3.36
C SER A 107 9.67 -21.34 3.49
N SER A 108 10.84 -21.47 4.13
CA SER A 108 11.83 -20.40 4.15
C SER A 108 12.29 -20.05 2.73
N ASP A 109 12.48 -21.04 1.87
CA ASP A 109 12.89 -20.85 0.47
C ASP A 109 11.84 -20.05 -0.34
N ASP A 110 10.55 -20.33 -0.14
CA ASP A 110 9.48 -19.53 -0.76
C ASP A 110 9.52 -18.07 -0.30
N PHE A 111 9.76 -17.87 1.00
CA PHE A 111 9.86 -16.53 1.56
C PHE A 111 11.08 -15.78 1.03
N ASP A 112 12.25 -16.42 1.03
CA ASP A 112 13.51 -15.82 0.59
C ASP A 112 13.47 -15.45 -0.89
N LYS A 113 12.92 -16.31 -1.76
CA LYS A 113 12.69 -16.02 -3.18
C LYS A 113 11.72 -14.84 -3.38
N ALA A 114 10.64 -14.80 -2.62
CA ALA A 114 9.69 -13.68 -2.68
C ALA A 114 10.34 -12.38 -2.23
N LEU A 115 11.18 -12.42 -1.20
CA LEU A 115 11.89 -11.26 -0.68
C LEU A 115 12.93 -10.72 -1.69
N GLU A 116 13.81 -11.60 -2.21
CA GLU A 116 14.83 -11.21 -3.19
C GLU A 116 14.21 -10.54 -4.41
N ARG A 117 13.19 -11.17 -4.99
CA ARG A 117 12.45 -10.62 -6.12
C ARG A 117 11.81 -9.27 -5.78
N THR A 118 11.19 -9.14 -4.62
CA THR A 118 10.57 -7.89 -4.18
C THR A 118 11.60 -6.78 -4.06
N ILE A 119 12.75 -7.07 -3.48
CA ILE A 119 13.86 -6.10 -3.33
C ILE A 119 14.36 -5.64 -4.70
N ASP A 120 14.63 -6.56 -5.63
CA ASP A 120 15.14 -6.23 -6.97
C ASP A 120 14.16 -5.32 -7.73
N LEU A 121 12.86 -5.61 -7.65
CA LEU A 121 11.83 -4.81 -8.29
C LEU A 121 11.66 -3.43 -7.64
N LEU A 122 11.76 -3.33 -6.33
CA LEU A 122 11.64 -2.06 -5.61
C LEU A 122 12.85 -1.14 -5.84
N MET A 123 14.04 -1.70 -6.04
CA MET A 123 15.27 -0.93 -6.31
C MET A 123 15.35 -0.41 -7.75
N PHE A 124 14.54 -0.94 -8.66
CA PHE A 124 14.61 -0.54 -10.08
C PHE A 124 14.35 0.96 -10.25
N ASN A 125 15.25 1.67 -10.94
CA ASN A 125 15.23 3.12 -11.14
C ASN A 125 15.21 3.94 -9.83
N LYS A 126 15.82 3.43 -8.76
CA LYS A 126 15.98 4.15 -7.49
C LYS A 126 17.45 4.38 -7.17
N ASN A 127 17.72 5.46 -6.45
CA ASN A 127 19.08 5.86 -6.09
C ASN A 127 19.35 5.65 -4.61
N ILE A 128 20.56 5.22 -4.29
CA ILE A 128 21.06 5.22 -2.91
C ILE A 128 21.40 6.65 -2.48
N SER A 129 21.21 6.96 -1.20
CA SER A 129 21.42 8.29 -0.65
C SER A 129 22.56 8.31 0.36
N SER A 130 23.46 9.30 0.28
CA SER A 130 24.47 9.54 1.30
C SER A 130 23.89 10.11 2.61
N ALA A 131 22.70 10.71 2.54
CA ALA A 131 21.90 11.18 3.68
C ALA A 131 20.50 10.61 3.59
N PRO A 132 20.32 9.30 3.89
CA PRO A 132 19.06 8.60 3.64
C PRO A 132 17.95 9.16 4.54
N HIS A 133 16.76 9.28 3.95
CA HIS A 133 15.57 9.80 4.60
C HIS A 133 14.47 8.78 4.61
N ALA A 134 13.75 8.67 5.72
CA ALA A 134 12.59 7.81 5.84
C ALA A 134 11.39 8.60 6.37
N VAL A 135 10.24 8.38 5.74
CA VAL A 135 8.94 8.89 6.20
C VAL A 135 8.11 7.70 6.67
N ILE A 136 7.81 7.64 7.95
CA ILE A 136 6.89 6.66 8.50
C ILE A 136 5.49 7.29 8.50
N LEU A 137 4.53 6.59 7.87
CA LEU A 137 3.15 7.08 7.78
C LEU A 137 2.27 6.41 8.82
N GLY A 138 1.34 7.19 9.37
CA GLY A 138 0.27 6.73 10.24
C GLY A 138 -1.09 7.23 9.77
N GLY A 139 -2.14 6.59 10.27
CA GLY A 139 -3.52 6.97 10.01
C GLY A 139 -4.43 5.77 9.81
N GLN A 140 -5.68 5.92 10.20
CA GLN A 140 -6.67 4.85 10.08
C GLN A 140 -6.89 4.42 8.62
N SER A 141 -7.41 3.22 8.44
CA SER A 141 -7.82 2.73 7.11
C SER A 141 -8.78 3.73 6.46
N GLY A 142 -8.60 4.00 5.17
CA GLY A 142 -9.40 4.98 4.45
C GLY A 142 -9.12 6.46 4.78
N ALA A 143 -8.12 6.78 5.60
CA ALA A 143 -7.77 8.17 5.92
C ALA A 143 -7.18 8.96 4.74
N GLY A 144 -6.64 8.29 3.72
CA GLY A 144 -6.03 8.92 2.55
C GLY A 144 -4.50 8.98 2.60
N LYS A 145 -3.84 8.00 3.22
CA LYS A 145 -2.36 7.91 3.29
C LYS A 145 -1.68 8.00 1.93
N THR A 146 -2.28 7.41 0.91
CA THR A 146 -1.79 7.45 -0.48
C THR A 146 -1.60 8.87 -1.00
N THR A 147 -2.33 9.85 -0.46
CA THR A 147 -2.14 11.25 -0.83
C THR A 147 -0.77 11.78 -0.37
N ILE A 148 -0.28 11.37 0.82
CA ILE A 148 1.08 11.71 1.28
C ILE A 148 2.13 10.97 0.44
N HIS A 149 1.92 9.71 0.09
CA HIS A 149 2.82 9.02 -0.84
C HIS A 149 3.03 9.86 -2.10
N ARG A 150 1.95 10.34 -2.72
CA ARG A 150 1.99 11.15 -3.92
C ARG A 150 2.78 12.44 -3.73
N VAL A 151 2.53 13.18 -2.64
CA VAL A 151 3.30 14.40 -2.33
C VAL A 151 4.79 14.10 -2.23
N LYS A 152 5.16 13.07 -1.45
CA LYS A 152 6.56 12.70 -1.25
C LYS A 152 7.22 12.17 -2.53
N MET A 153 6.49 11.44 -3.35
CA MET A 153 6.98 10.98 -4.67
C MET A 153 7.23 12.15 -5.62
N VAL A 154 6.33 13.13 -5.66
CA VAL A 154 6.54 14.34 -6.48
C VAL A 154 7.74 15.16 -5.97
N GLU A 155 7.83 15.39 -4.66
CA GLU A 155 8.96 16.12 -4.04
C GLU A 155 10.30 15.47 -4.36
N SER A 156 10.38 14.15 -4.38
CA SER A 156 11.60 13.37 -4.65
C SER A 156 11.80 13.00 -6.12
N LYS A 157 10.90 13.40 -7.03
CA LYS A 157 10.90 12.96 -8.43
C LYS A 157 10.87 11.43 -8.58
N GLY A 158 10.10 10.78 -7.71
CA GLY A 158 9.95 9.33 -7.73
C GLY A 158 11.03 8.53 -7.00
N ASP A 159 11.96 9.17 -6.28
CA ASP A 159 13.13 8.49 -5.69
C ASP A 159 12.91 7.91 -4.27
N TYR A 160 11.66 7.88 -3.78
CA TYR A 160 11.30 7.07 -2.60
C TYR A 160 10.89 5.66 -2.99
N ILE A 161 11.21 4.69 -2.13
CA ILE A 161 10.63 3.35 -2.18
C ILE A 161 9.49 3.28 -1.17
N VAL A 162 8.29 2.96 -1.65
CA VAL A 162 7.10 2.78 -0.81
C VAL A 162 7.04 1.34 -0.31
N ILE A 163 7.00 1.17 1.01
CA ILE A 163 6.87 -0.11 1.68
C ILE A 163 5.45 -0.19 2.25
N ASP A 164 4.62 -1.02 1.63
CA ASP A 164 3.21 -1.22 1.97
C ASP A 164 2.91 -2.70 2.13
N GLY A 165 2.63 -3.12 3.36
CA GLY A 165 2.43 -4.52 3.70
C GLY A 165 1.25 -5.19 2.97
N ASP A 166 0.25 -4.42 2.57
CA ASP A 166 -0.91 -4.99 1.87
C ASP A 166 -0.53 -5.53 0.49
N THR A 167 0.43 -4.90 -0.20
CA THR A 167 0.91 -5.37 -1.51
C THR A 167 1.73 -6.66 -1.41
N TYR A 168 2.34 -6.95 -0.27
CA TYR A 168 3.14 -8.16 -0.08
C TYR A 168 2.31 -9.41 0.20
N ARG A 169 1.02 -9.30 0.51
CA ARG A 169 0.12 -10.44 0.67
C ARG A 169 0.09 -11.34 -0.56
N ALA A 170 0.09 -10.73 -1.75
CA ALA A 170 0.08 -11.43 -3.03
C ALA A 170 1.36 -12.25 -3.30
N GLN A 171 2.45 -11.97 -2.58
CA GLN A 171 3.70 -12.74 -2.68
C GLN A 171 3.63 -14.09 -1.94
N HIS A 172 2.64 -14.31 -1.07
CA HIS A 172 2.44 -15.61 -0.42
C HIS A 172 2.32 -16.72 -1.48
N PRO A 173 3.03 -17.86 -1.36
CA PRO A 173 3.06 -18.89 -2.40
C PRO A 173 1.65 -19.41 -2.76
N HIS A 174 0.80 -19.56 -1.76
CA HIS A 174 -0.57 -20.06 -1.92
C HIS A 174 -1.65 -18.97 -1.88
N PHE A 175 -1.30 -17.72 -2.20
CA PHE A 175 -2.22 -16.56 -2.07
C PHE A 175 -3.58 -16.79 -2.73
N ARG A 176 -3.59 -17.27 -3.99
CA ARG A 176 -4.82 -17.52 -4.72
C ARG A 176 -5.67 -18.64 -4.10
N ALA A 177 -5.05 -19.73 -3.70
CA ALA A 177 -5.74 -20.83 -3.02
C ALA A 177 -6.37 -20.38 -1.69
N LEU A 178 -5.67 -19.49 -0.95
CA LEU A 178 -6.21 -18.86 0.26
C LEU A 178 -7.41 -17.96 -0.04
N GLN A 179 -7.37 -17.17 -1.12
CA GLN A 179 -8.50 -16.35 -1.56
C GLN A 179 -9.70 -17.22 -1.97
N GLU A 180 -9.48 -18.27 -2.75
CA GLU A 180 -10.53 -19.21 -3.19
C GLU A 180 -11.17 -19.93 -2.01
N LYS A 181 -10.37 -20.32 -0.99
CA LYS A 181 -10.86 -21.06 0.18
C LYS A 181 -11.54 -20.17 1.22
N TYR A 182 -10.97 -18.99 1.49
CA TYR A 182 -11.38 -18.14 2.61
C TYR A 182 -12.02 -16.81 2.19
N GLY A 183 -12.05 -16.48 0.89
CA GLY A 183 -12.61 -15.23 0.40
C GLY A 183 -12.02 -14.00 1.09
N VAL A 184 -12.89 -13.14 1.61
CA VAL A 184 -12.50 -11.89 2.31
C VAL A 184 -11.64 -12.14 3.57
N ASP A 185 -11.76 -13.32 4.19
CA ASP A 185 -11.00 -13.68 5.40
C ASP A 185 -9.56 -14.14 5.08
N SER A 186 -9.21 -14.30 3.81
CA SER A 186 -7.84 -14.65 3.37
C SER A 186 -6.77 -13.70 3.91
N VAL A 187 -7.13 -12.47 4.26
CA VAL A 187 -6.26 -11.47 4.89
C VAL A 187 -5.70 -11.95 6.23
N GLU A 188 -6.43 -12.75 6.98
CA GLU A 188 -5.98 -13.29 8.27
C GLU A 188 -4.85 -14.31 8.09
N TYR A 189 -4.89 -15.10 7.03
CA TYR A 189 -3.91 -16.14 6.72
C TYR A 189 -2.64 -15.60 6.05
N THR A 190 -2.72 -14.43 5.42
CA THR A 190 -1.56 -13.79 4.77
C THR A 190 -0.89 -12.71 5.62
N LYS A 191 -1.47 -12.32 6.76
CA LYS A 191 -0.97 -11.20 7.58
C LYS A 191 0.43 -11.42 8.14
N MET A 192 0.74 -12.64 8.59
CA MET A 192 2.05 -12.99 9.16
C MET A 192 3.15 -12.95 8.09
N PHE A 193 2.86 -13.49 6.91
CA PHE A 193 3.76 -13.43 5.77
C PHE A 193 4.05 -11.97 5.37
N ALA A 194 3.00 -11.17 5.18
CA ALA A 194 3.11 -9.77 4.80
C ALA A 194 3.88 -8.94 5.85
N GLY A 195 3.64 -9.17 7.14
CA GLY A 195 4.36 -8.52 8.23
C GLY A 195 5.87 -8.83 8.21
N LYS A 196 6.24 -10.10 8.06
CA LYS A 196 7.65 -10.51 7.93
C LYS A 196 8.29 -9.91 6.67
N MET A 197 7.57 -9.84 5.55
CA MET A 197 8.05 -9.18 4.33
C MET A 197 8.35 -7.70 4.58
N VAL A 198 7.47 -6.96 5.25
CA VAL A 198 7.70 -5.55 5.59
C VAL A 198 8.99 -5.40 6.40
N GLU A 199 9.17 -6.19 7.46
CA GLU A 199 10.36 -6.13 8.32
C GLU A 199 11.64 -6.43 7.53
N ALA A 200 11.64 -7.49 6.72
CA ALA A 200 12.79 -7.90 5.92
C ALA A 200 13.12 -6.88 4.81
N VAL A 201 12.12 -6.30 4.16
CA VAL A 201 12.29 -5.25 3.14
C VAL A 201 12.87 -3.99 3.77
N ILE A 202 12.35 -3.54 4.93
CA ILE A 202 12.90 -2.39 5.66
C ILE A 202 14.37 -2.65 6.02
N GLU A 203 14.67 -3.82 6.59
CA GLU A 203 16.04 -4.19 6.99
C GLU A 203 17.00 -4.14 5.80
N LYS A 204 16.63 -4.75 4.68
CA LYS A 204 17.47 -4.83 3.48
C LYS A 204 17.67 -3.47 2.82
N LEU A 205 16.58 -2.75 2.52
CA LEU A 205 16.65 -1.46 1.81
C LEU A 205 17.30 -0.37 2.65
N SER A 206 17.09 -0.38 3.98
CA SER A 206 17.77 0.56 4.87
C SER A 206 19.27 0.29 4.99
N SER A 207 19.70 -0.97 4.94
CA SER A 207 21.13 -1.30 4.89
C SER A 207 21.79 -0.80 3.60
N LEU A 208 21.04 -0.74 2.50
CA LEU A 208 21.48 -0.22 1.20
C LEU A 208 21.30 1.31 1.06
N LYS A 209 20.74 2.01 2.06
CA LYS A 209 20.60 3.48 2.09
C LYS A 209 19.62 4.07 1.06
N TYR A 210 18.56 3.36 0.71
CA TYR A 210 17.47 3.94 -0.10
C TYR A 210 16.58 4.87 0.74
N ASN A 211 15.99 5.88 0.11
CA ASN A 211 14.95 6.69 0.73
C ASN A 211 13.64 5.89 0.82
N LEU A 212 12.98 5.91 1.98
CA LEU A 212 11.86 5.02 2.27
C LEU A 212 10.61 5.79 2.69
N ILE A 213 9.45 5.35 2.19
CA ILE A 213 8.14 5.67 2.77
C ILE A 213 7.57 4.36 3.31
N ILE A 214 7.32 4.30 4.63
CA ILE A 214 6.86 3.08 5.30
C ILE A 214 5.42 3.30 5.77
N GLU A 215 4.49 2.55 5.18
CA GLU A 215 3.08 2.67 5.51
C GLU A 215 2.70 1.90 6.78
N GLY A 216 1.94 2.57 7.65
CA GLY A 216 1.36 1.98 8.84
C GLY A 216 0.03 2.62 9.23
N THR A 217 -0.67 2.00 10.18
CA THR A 217 -1.95 2.50 10.68
C THR A 217 -1.84 3.28 11.98
N LEU A 218 -0.69 3.23 12.65
CA LEU A 218 -0.51 3.72 14.03
C LEU A 218 -1.47 3.06 15.03
N ARG A 219 -1.79 1.79 14.83
CA ARG A 219 -2.56 0.99 15.80
C ARG A 219 -1.81 0.81 17.12
N SER A 220 -0.47 0.83 17.07
CA SER A 220 0.44 0.77 18.20
C SER A 220 1.59 1.74 17.95
N ALA A 221 2.02 2.47 18.96
CA ALA A 221 3.19 3.35 18.89
C ALA A 221 4.51 2.56 18.85
N ALA A 222 4.54 1.35 19.42
CA ALA A 222 5.74 0.52 19.46
C ALA A 222 6.30 0.19 18.06
N VAL A 223 5.43 -0.05 17.07
CA VAL A 223 5.86 -0.39 15.70
C VAL A 223 6.67 0.74 15.06
N PRO A 224 6.15 1.97 14.91
CA PRO A 224 6.92 3.08 14.33
C PRO A 224 8.12 3.49 15.20
N ILE A 225 8.07 3.35 16.53
CA ILE A 225 9.21 3.59 17.43
C ILE A 225 10.35 2.61 17.14
N ASN A 226 10.06 1.31 17.06
CA ASN A 226 11.07 0.30 16.76
C ASN A 226 11.65 0.49 15.36
N THR A 227 10.81 0.80 14.37
CA THR A 227 11.24 1.09 13.01
C THR A 227 12.14 2.34 12.96
N ALA A 228 11.75 3.43 13.63
CA ALA A 228 12.56 4.63 13.71
C ALA A 228 13.89 4.39 14.41
N THR A 229 13.92 3.60 15.49
CA THR A 229 15.14 3.22 16.20
C THR A 229 16.10 2.46 15.28
N LEU A 230 15.61 1.47 14.53
CA LEU A 230 16.38 0.74 13.54
C LEU A 230 16.94 1.68 12.47
N LEU A 231 16.12 2.52 11.89
CA LEU A 231 16.52 3.43 10.82
C LEU A 231 17.56 4.45 11.29
N LYS A 232 17.38 5.03 12.50
CA LYS A 232 18.36 5.95 13.09
C LYS A 232 19.70 5.27 13.37
N SER A 233 19.71 4.01 13.82
CA SER A 233 20.95 3.25 14.00
C SER A 233 21.72 3.06 12.69
N LYS A 234 21.01 3.12 11.57
CA LYS A 234 21.57 3.08 10.21
C LYS A 234 21.81 4.48 9.60
N GLY A 235 21.71 5.56 10.38
CA GLY A 235 22.02 6.92 9.95
C GLY A 235 20.93 7.62 9.13
N TYR A 236 19.68 7.18 9.24
CA TYR A 236 18.55 7.85 8.59
C TYR A 236 18.10 9.10 9.36
N ILE A 237 17.64 10.09 8.61
CA ILE A 237 16.73 11.12 9.10
C ILE A 237 15.32 10.51 9.01
N VAL A 238 14.56 10.53 10.11
CA VAL A 238 13.25 9.86 10.17
C VAL A 238 12.17 10.87 10.54
N ASP A 239 11.23 11.09 9.63
CA ASP A 239 10.01 11.86 9.88
C ASP A 239 8.82 10.94 10.11
N PHE A 240 7.83 11.43 10.88
CA PHE A 240 6.55 10.79 11.02
C PHE A 240 5.44 11.68 10.46
N CYS A 241 4.65 11.16 9.54
CA CYS A 241 3.48 11.86 8.97
C CYS A 241 2.20 11.10 9.31
N LEU A 242 1.29 11.75 10.04
CA LEU A 242 -0.04 11.24 10.34
C LEU A 242 -1.07 11.89 9.43
N ILE A 243 -1.91 11.08 8.78
CA ILE A 243 -3.17 11.58 8.22
C ILE A 243 -4.29 11.24 9.19
N ALA A 244 -4.96 12.28 9.69
CA ALA A 244 -6.16 12.18 10.49
C ALA A 244 -7.37 12.62 9.65
N THR A 245 -8.44 11.83 9.68
CA THR A 245 -9.67 12.06 8.91
C THR A 245 -10.86 11.71 9.79
N LYS A 246 -11.99 12.43 9.64
CA LYS A 246 -13.24 12.12 10.34
C LYS A 246 -13.52 10.61 10.28
N PRO A 247 -13.83 9.95 11.39
CA PRO A 247 -14.01 8.49 11.42
C PRO A 247 -15.05 7.99 10.41
N GLU A 248 -16.17 8.71 10.27
CA GLU A 248 -17.24 8.34 9.35
C GLU A 248 -16.79 8.44 7.88
N LEU A 249 -16.02 9.49 7.54
CA LEU A 249 -15.50 9.69 6.19
C LEU A 249 -14.43 8.65 5.84
N SER A 250 -13.53 8.34 6.77
CA SER A 250 -12.51 7.33 6.54
C SER A 250 -13.12 5.93 6.43
N TYR A 251 -14.10 5.60 7.27
CA TYR A 251 -14.79 4.31 7.16
C TYR A 251 -15.57 4.19 5.85
N LEU A 252 -16.31 5.23 5.44
CA LEU A 252 -16.97 5.26 4.14
C LEU A 252 -15.99 5.01 3.00
N THR A 253 -14.78 5.59 3.06
CA THR A 253 -13.75 5.35 2.04
C THR A 253 -13.30 3.89 1.99
N THR A 254 -13.21 3.20 3.13
CA THR A 254 -12.91 1.76 3.12
C THR A 254 -14.01 0.94 2.46
N GLN A 255 -15.26 1.35 2.65
CA GLN A 255 -16.41 0.70 2.01
C GLN A 255 -16.44 0.94 0.49
N LEU A 256 -16.13 2.16 0.05
CA LEU A 256 -16.03 2.47 -1.39
C LEU A 256 -14.92 1.65 -2.06
N ARG A 257 -13.74 1.57 -1.46
CA ARG A 257 -12.64 0.74 -1.97
C ARG A 257 -13.07 -0.73 -2.10
N TYR A 258 -13.72 -1.27 -1.08
CA TYR A 258 -14.24 -2.64 -1.11
C TYR A 258 -15.26 -2.85 -2.24
N LEU A 259 -16.21 -1.93 -2.41
CA LEU A 259 -17.23 -2.01 -3.45
C LEU A 259 -16.62 -1.88 -4.85
N GLU A 260 -15.67 -0.98 -5.06
CA GLU A 260 -14.96 -0.87 -6.34
C GLU A 260 -14.19 -2.16 -6.68
N MET A 261 -13.55 -2.77 -5.68
CA MET A 261 -12.88 -4.06 -5.87
C MET A 261 -13.87 -5.18 -6.19
N LEU A 262 -15.04 -5.22 -5.53
CA LEU A 262 -16.09 -6.20 -5.81
C LEU A 262 -16.60 -6.11 -7.25
N VAL A 263 -16.74 -4.89 -7.79
CA VAL A 263 -17.19 -4.67 -9.17
C VAL A 263 -16.15 -5.19 -10.18
N VAL A 264 -14.86 -5.06 -9.88
CA VAL A 264 -13.78 -5.44 -10.80
C VAL A 264 -13.39 -6.92 -10.64
N ASN A 265 -13.14 -7.35 -9.41
CA ASN A 265 -12.75 -8.74 -9.10
C ASN A 265 -13.18 -9.10 -7.67
N PRO A 266 -14.32 -9.80 -7.50
CA PRO A 266 -14.84 -10.19 -6.18
C PRO A 266 -13.85 -10.96 -5.30
N LEU A 267 -13.00 -11.80 -5.91
CA LEU A 267 -12.02 -12.61 -5.16
C LEU A 267 -10.91 -11.76 -4.52
N GLN A 268 -10.63 -10.59 -5.07
CA GLN A 268 -9.62 -9.66 -4.54
C GLN A 268 -10.20 -8.67 -3.54
N ALA A 269 -11.53 -8.55 -3.47
CA ALA A 269 -12.18 -7.56 -2.63
C ALA A 269 -11.93 -7.82 -1.14
N ARG A 270 -11.43 -6.80 -0.44
CA ARG A 270 -11.08 -6.87 0.98
C ARG A 270 -11.89 -5.84 1.77
N ALA A 271 -12.72 -6.32 2.69
CA ALA A 271 -13.45 -5.46 3.61
C ALA A 271 -12.58 -5.07 4.82
N THR A 272 -12.76 -3.85 5.29
CA THR A 272 -12.22 -3.42 6.59
C THR A 272 -13.32 -3.55 7.64
N PRO A 273 -13.19 -4.48 8.62
CA PRO A 273 -14.17 -4.59 9.70
C PRO A 273 -14.28 -3.27 10.47
N LYS A 274 -15.51 -2.89 10.85
CA LYS A 274 -15.76 -1.62 11.53
C LYS A 274 -15.04 -1.55 12.88
N GLU A 275 -15.05 -2.65 13.63
CA GLU A 275 -14.40 -2.75 14.95
C GLU A 275 -12.89 -2.55 14.84
N HIS A 276 -12.28 -3.07 13.75
CA HIS A 276 -10.86 -2.87 13.48
C HIS A 276 -10.55 -1.40 13.18
N HIS A 277 -11.35 -0.77 12.30
CA HIS A 277 -11.23 0.65 11.98
C HIS A 277 -11.38 1.53 13.24
N ASP A 278 -12.45 1.32 14.01
CA ASP A 278 -12.74 2.11 15.20
C ASP A 278 -11.70 1.90 16.32
N GLY A 279 -11.14 0.70 16.41
CA GLY A 279 -10.02 0.40 17.32
C GLY A 279 -8.78 1.23 17.00
N ILE A 280 -8.45 1.39 15.71
CA ILE A 280 -7.35 2.26 15.29
C ILE A 280 -7.66 3.72 15.62
N VAL A 281 -8.85 4.22 15.27
CA VAL A 281 -9.26 5.60 15.56
C VAL A 281 -9.10 5.94 17.03
N LYS A 282 -9.53 5.04 17.93
CA LYS A 282 -9.41 5.22 19.40
C LYS A 282 -7.96 5.32 19.87
N SER A 283 -7.04 4.60 19.23
CA SER A 283 -5.63 4.55 19.64
C SER A 283 -4.79 5.70 19.06
N LEU A 284 -5.26 6.39 18.01
CA LEU A 284 -4.47 7.41 17.33
C LEU A 284 -3.98 8.54 18.25
N ILE A 285 -4.84 9.01 19.15
CA ILE A 285 -4.53 10.15 20.05
C ILE A 285 -3.40 9.77 21.03
N SER A 286 -3.58 8.65 21.75
CA SER A 286 -2.59 8.19 22.72
C SER A 286 -1.27 7.81 22.06
N ASN A 287 -1.34 7.07 20.94
CA ASN A 287 -0.16 6.63 20.23
C ASN A 287 0.61 7.80 19.59
N SER A 288 -0.08 8.85 19.12
CA SER A 288 0.59 10.06 18.64
C SER A 288 1.38 10.78 19.74
N ASN A 289 0.79 10.90 20.95
CA ASN A 289 1.50 11.48 22.10
C ASN A 289 2.73 10.63 22.51
N GLU A 290 2.62 9.31 22.46
CA GLU A 290 3.75 8.41 22.75
C GLU A 290 4.88 8.57 21.71
N LEU A 291 4.54 8.72 20.43
CA LEU A 291 5.55 9.02 19.40
C LEU A 291 6.26 10.35 19.67
N GLU A 292 5.52 11.39 20.02
CA GLU A 292 6.10 12.70 20.33
C GLU A 292 7.03 12.62 21.54
N GLN A 293 6.61 11.93 22.61
CA GLN A 293 7.42 11.73 23.81
C GLN A 293 8.68 10.90 23.57
N SER A 294 8.70 10.05 22.57
CA SER A 294 9.87 9.22 22.23
C SER A 294 11.09 10.04 21.79
N GLY A 295 10.89 11.25 21.26
CA GLY A 295 11.96 12.11 20.75
C GLY A 295 12.77 11.52 19.59
N LEU A 296 12.27 10.44 18.97
CA LEU A 296 13.01 9.71 17.91
C LEU A 296 12.87 10.36 16.53
N PHE A 297 11.79 11.10 16.28
CA PHE A 297 11.49 11.65 14.96
C PHE A 297 12.10 13.03 14.79
N GLU A 298 12.68 13.30 13.61
CA GLU A 298 13.16 14.62 13.21
C GLU A 298 12.01 15.63 13.17
N SER A 299 10.86 15.22 12.65
CA SER A 299 9.60 15.94 12.78
C SER A 299 8.40 14.97 12.88
N ILE A 300 7.35 15.43 13.57
CA ILE A 300 6.03 14.81 13.55
C ILE A 300 5.09 15.81 12.89
N GLN A 301 4.39 15.38 11.86
CA GLN A 301 3.50 16.20 11.07
C GLN A 301 2.11 15.57 11.04
N VAL A 302 1.05 16.37 11.17
CA VAL A 302 -0.33 15.91 11.04
C VAL A 302 -0.99 16.63 9.89
N TYR A 303 -1.58 15.86 9.00
CA TYR A 303 -2.31 16.34 7.83
C TYR A 303 -3.78 15.94 7.91
N LYS A 304 -4.63 16.82 7.43
CA LYS A 304 -5.99 16.46 7.05
C LYS A 304 -6.00 15.77 5.68
N ARG A 305 -7.12 15.14 5.36
CA ARG A 305 -7.30 14.46 4.07
C ARG A 305 -7.06 15.35 2.84
N ASN A 306 -7.38 16.63 2.93
CA ASN A 306 -7.14 17.63 1.88
C ASN A 306 -5.70 18.18 1.86
N LEU A 307 -4.75 17.49 2.51
CA LEU A 307 -3.32 17.87 2.62
C LEU A 307 -3.04 19.16 3.40
N VAL A 308 -4.01 19.74 4.06
CA VAL A 308 -3.75 20.84 4.99
C VAL A 308 -2.95 20.30 6.17
N GLN A 309 -1.70 20.77 6.31
CA GLN A 309 -0.88 20.48 7.48
C GLN A 309 -1.41 21.28 8.67
N VAL A 310 -1.85 20.58 9.70
CA VAL A 310 -2.44 21.19 10.92
C VAL A 310 -1.50 21.12 12.12
N TYR A 311 -0.41 20.39 11.99
CA TYR A 311 0.61 20.25 13.01
C TYR A 311 1.98 19.98 12.43
N ASN A 312 3.00 20.61 13.06
CA ASN A 312 4.42 20.28 12.86
C ASN A 312 5.13 20.46 14.18
N SER A 313 5.74 19.42 14.71
CA SER A 313 6.43 19.43 16.03
C SER A 313 7.56 20.45 16.12
N LYS A 314 8.14 20.89 14.99
CA LYS A 314 9.16 21.95 14.94
C LYS A 314 8.58 23.38 15.13
N GLN A 315 7.27 23.55 14.99
CA GLN A 315 6.61 24.86 14.97
C GLN A 315 5.50 25.01 16.03
N CYS A 316 5.00 23.90 16.55
CA CYS A 316 3.86 23.87 17.46
C CYS A 316 4.29 23.27 18.81
N THR A 317 3.91 23.93 19.90
CA THR A 317 4.20 23.48 21.29
C THR A 317 3.03 22.75 21.94
N LYS A 318 1.86 22.68 21.27
CA LYS A 318 0.70 21.92 21.78
C LYS A 318 0.98 20.43 21.62
N PRO A 319 0.51 19.56 22.54
CA PRO A 319 0.60 18.12 22.35
C PRO A 319 -0.06 17.67 21.04
N VAL A 320 0.61 16.81 20.29
CA VAL A 320 0.12 16.32 19.00
C VAL A 320 -1.25 15.65 19.11
N GLY A 321 -1.50 14.90 20.19
CA GLY A 321 -2.78 14.23 20.43
C GLY A 321 -3.96 15.17 20.49
N THR A 322 -3.79 16.40 21.05
CA THR A 322 -4.86 17.42 21.06
C THR A 322 -5.25 17.85 19.64
N ILE A 323 -4.27 17.95 18.75
CA ILE A 323 -4.52 18.31 17.35
C ILE A 323 -5.22 17.15 16.63
N VAL A 324 -4.74 15.92 16.87
CA VAL A 324 -5.35 14.70 16.29
C VAL A 324 -6.81 14.56 16.74
N GLU A 325 -7.11 14.75 18.02
CA GLU A 325 -8.46 14.73 18.57
C GLU A 325 -9.37 15.76 17.90
N ASN A 326 -8.90 16.99 17.74
CA ASN A 326 -9.65 18.04 17.04
C ASN A 326 -9.94 17.68 15.58
N VAL A 327 -9.00 17.07 14.86
CA VAL A 327 -9.25 16.63 13.49
C VAL A 327 -10.27 15.52 13.45
N LEU A 328 -10.14 14.53 14.33
CA LEU A 328 -11.03 13.36 14.34
C LEU A 328 -12.47 13.72 14.77
N PHE A 329 -12.61 14.49 15.85
CA PHE A 329 -13.89 14.68 16.54
C PHE A 329 -14.39 16.13 16.61
N GLY A 330 -13.61 17.10 16.13
CA GLY A 330 -14.02 18.50 16.06
C GLY A 330 -15.11 18.75 15.00
N THR A 331 -15.45 20.01 14.79
CA THR A 331 -16.46 20.43 13.80
C THR A 331 -16.04 20.03 12.38
N TRP A 332 -16.98 19.51 11.60
CA TRP A 332 -16.78 19.21 10.19
C TRP A 332 -16.59 20.49 9.38
N THR A 333 -15.63 20.50 8.50
CA THR A 333 -15.50 21.56 7.48
C THR A 333 -16.45 21.32 6.32
N GLN A 334 -16.64 22.33 5.48
CA GLN A 334 -17.44 22.17 4.27
C GLN A 334 -16.84 21.10 3.35
N ASP A 335 -15.51 21.12 3.12
CA ASP A 335 -14.82 20.11 2.33
C ASP A 335 -15.07 18.68 2.84
N GLU A 336 -15.00 18.46 4.16
CA GLU A 336 -15.26 17.15 4.76
C GLU A 336 -16.69 16.69 4.53
N THR A 337 -17.66 17.62 4.63
CA THR A 337 -19.07 17.37 4.37
C THR A 337 -19.32 17.04 2.90
N ASP A 338 -18.72 17.80 2.00
CA ASP A 338 -18.85 17.58 0.55
C ASP A 338 -18.26 16.23 0.13
N LEU A 339 -17.07 15.90 0.64
CA LEU A 339 -16.45 14.58 0.41
C LEU A 339 -17.31 13.41 0.92
N PHE A 340 -17.93 13.59 2.10
CA PHE A 340 -18.82 12.57 2.65
C PHE A 340 -20.06 12.37 1.78
N ASN A 341 -20.69 13.47 1.34
CA ASN A 341 -21.87 13.42 0.48
C ASN A 341 -21.57 12.79 -0.89
N VAL A 342 -20.44 13.18 -1.51
CA VAL A 342 -19.98 12.56 -2.76
C VAL A 342 -19.73 11.07 -2.57
N GLY A 343 -19.02 10.68 -1.49
CA GLY A 343 -18.78 9.28 -1.18
C GLY A 343 -20.07 8.47 -0.96
N LYS A 344 -21.08 9.06 -0.31
CA LYS A 344 -22.39 8.39 -0.14
C LYS A 344 -23.12 8.20 -1.48
N ALA A 345 -23.04 9.16 -2.38
CA ALA A 345 -23.61 9.01 -3.73
C ALA A 345 -22.89 7.89 -4.50
N GLN A 346 -21.54 7.85 -4.46
CA GLN A 346 -20.74 6.79 -5.08
C GLN A 346 -21.05 5.40 -4.48
N GLU A 347 -21.25 5.32 -3.16
CA GLU A 347 -21.65 4.06 -2.51
C GLU A 347 -22.94 3.50 -3.11
N LEU A 348 -23.95 4.35 -3.30
CA LEU A 348 -25.22 3.97 -3.91
C LEU A 348 -25.04 3.47 -5.36
N GLU A 349 -24.26 4.21 -6.16
CA GLU A 349 -23.95 3.84 -7.54
C GLU A 349 -23.22 2.49 -7.65
N LEU A 350 -22.21 2.26 -6.79
CA LEU A 350 -21.46 1.01 -6.78
C LEU A 350 -22.31 -0.17 -6.34
N ARG A 351 -23.15 0.02 -5.30
CA ARG A 351 -24.10 -1.02 -4.86
C ARG A 351 -25.11 -1.38 -5.94
N ALA A 352 -25.55 -0.43 -6.75
CA ALA A 352 -26.46 -0.69 -7.88
C ALA A 352 -25.81 -1.47 -9.04
N LYS A 353 -24.49 -1.54 -9.10
CA LYS A 353 -23.73 -2.33 -10.11
C LYS A 353 -23.47 -3.76 -9.68
N LEU A 354 -23.67 -4.07 -8.41
CA LEU A 354 -23.50 -5.43 -7.88
C LEU A 354 -24.76 -6.26 -8.15
N PRO A 355 -24.62 -7.58 -8.44
CA PRO A 355 -25.74 -8.48 -8.74
C PRO A 355 -26.66 -8.70 -7.54
#